data_cf1e6b8fd6f32de29120b8039b6e5b3d
#
_entry.id   cf1e6b8fd6f32de29120b8039b6e5b3d
#
_cell.length_a   1.000
_cell.length_b   1.000
_cell.length_c   1.000
_cell.angle_alpha   90.00
_cell.angle_beta   90.00
_cell.angle_gamma   90.00
#
_symmetry.space_group_name_H-M   'P 1'
#
loop_
_entity.id
_entity.type
_entity.pdbx_description
1 polymer ?
#
loop_
_entity_poly.entity_id
_entity_poly.type
_entity_poly.pdbx_seq_one_letter_code
_entity_poly.pdbx_strand_id
1 'polypeptide(L)'
;RKFRVGDLSGIVLSLYGALPLQPEDNPLRNLGAVVYGGKKTLVLVDSPNKLTGDATLRKAIAQREHLLGGWDRVVVLGWNFEPSIGQSITALNDPRLEVLVIPPDLLD
;
A
#
# COMPACT_ATOMS: atom_id res chain seq x y z
N ARG A 1 11.36 -20.30 -5.78
CA ARG A 1 9.92 -20.31 -5.95
C ARG A 1 9.42 -18.95 -6.44
N LYS A 2 8.60 -18.99 -7.47
CA LYS A 2 8.10 -17.75 -8.08
C LYS A 2 6.63 -17.54 -7.76
N PHE A 3 6.30 -16.30 -7.44
CA PHE A 3 4.92 -15.88 -7.22
C PHE A 3 4.52 -14.88 -8.28
N ARG A 4 3.26 -14.89 -8.67
CA ARG A 4 2.70 -13.79 -9.45
C ARG A 4 2.63 -12.54 -8.58
N VAL A 5 2.73 -11.38 -9.20
CA VAL A 5 2.70 -10.11 -8.47
C VAL A 5 1.44 -9.99 -7.62
N GLY A 6 0.27 -10.37 -8.18
CA GLY A 6 -0.98 -10.32 -7.42
C GLY A 6 -1.01 -11.28 -6.24
N ASP A 7 -0.43 -12.47 -6.40
CA ASP A 7 -0.35 -13.46 -5.31
C ASP A 7 0.60 -12.98 -4.23
N LEU A 8 1.71 -12.37 -4.65
CA LEU A 8 2.70 -11.82 -3.73
C LEU A 8 2.10 -10.70 -2.89
N SER A 9 1.35 -9.81 -3.51
CA SER A 9 0.66 -8.74 -2.80
C SER A 9 -0.32 -9.29 -1.77
N GLY A 10 -1.05 -10.34 -2.13
CA GLY A 10 -1.98 -11.00 -1.21
C GLY A 10 -1.27 -11.58 0.01
N ILE A 11 -0.11 -12.18 -0.19
CA ILE A 11 0.71 -12.70 0.93
C ILE A 11 1.15 -11.57 1.84
N VAL A 12 1.64 -10.47 1.26
CA VAL A 12 2.09 -9.31 2.03
C VAL A 12 0.93 -8.71 2.82
N LEU A 13 -0.23 -8.54 2.19
CA LEU A 13 -1.42 -8.03 2.90
C LEU A 13 -1.79 -8.92 4.08
N SER A 14 -1.77 -10.23 3.87
CA SER A 14 -2.09 -11.18 4.93
C SER A 14 -1.11 -11.08 6.09
N LEU A 15 0.18 -11.00 5.80
CA LEU A 15 1.21 -10.89 6.82
C LEU A 15 1.13 -9.56 7.58
N TYR A 16 0.71 -8.50 6.90
CA TYR A 16 0.48 -7.21 7.54
C TYR A 16 -0.77 -7.21 8.42
N GLY A 17 -1.70 -8.12 8.16
CA GLY A 17 -2.97 -8.19 8.88
C GLY A 17 -4.10 -7.46 8.17
N ALA A 18 -3.95 -7.19 6.88
CA ALA A 18 -4.98 -6.52 6.09
C ALA A 18 -5.84 -7.55 5.35
N LEU A 19 -7.13 -7.25 5.22
CA LEU A 19 -8.04 -8.06 4.44
C LEU A 19 -8.16 -7.48 3.04
N PRO A 20 -8.03 -8.32 1.98
CA PRO A 20 -8.14 -7.80 0.62
C PRO A 20 -9.51 -7.17 0.35
N LEU A 21 -9.52 -6.13 -0.46
CA LEU A 21 -10.78 -5.54 -0.91
C LEU A 21 -11.48 -6.46 -1.89
N GLN A 22 -12.76 -6.20 -2.14
CA GLN A 22 -13.54 -6.95 -3.11
C GLN A 22 -12.90 -6.85 -4.50
N PRO A 23 -12.93 -7.90 -5.32
CA PRO A 23 -12.28 -7.88 -6.63
C PRO A 23 -12.68 -6.72 -7.53
N GLU A 24 -13.94 -6.26 -7.43
CA GLU A 24 -14.42 -5.13 -8.22
C GLU A 24 -13.66 -3.84 -7.92
N ASP A 25 -13.20 -3.69 -6.68
CA ASP A 25 -12.50 -2.50 -6.22
C ASP A 25 -11.00 -2.70 -6.14
N ASN A 26 -10.53 -3.87 -6.56
CA ASN A 26 -9.14 -4.29 -6.36
C ASN A 26 -8.62 -5.09 -7.57
N PRO A 27 -8.63 -4.48 -8.76
CA PRO A 27 -8.28 -5.20 -10.00
C PRO A 27 -6.85 -5.71 -10.01
N LEU A 28 -5.93 -5.05 -9.33
CA LEU A 28 -4.53 -5.46 -9.27
C LEU A 28 -4.22 -6.34 -8.05
N ARG A 29 -5.23 -6.63 -7.22
CA ARG A 29 -5.11 -7.45 -6.01
C ARG A 29 -4.08 -6.93 -5.01
N ASN A 30 -3.84 -5.64 -5.01
CA ASN A 30 -2.82 -5.02 -4.16
C ASN A 30 -3.38 -4.11 -3.08
N LEU A 31 -4.70 -4.10 -2.92
CA LEU A 31 -5.36 -3.25 -1.92
C LEU A 31 -6.00 -4.10 -0.84
N GLY A 32 -5.83 -3.65 0.39
CA GLY A 32 -6.45 -4.28 1.53
C GLY A 32 -6.93 -3.26 2.54
N ALA A 33 -7.56 -3.74 3.58
CA ALA A 33 -8.14 -2.88 4.62
C ALA A 33 -7.81 -3.39 6.00
N VAL A 34 -7.52 -2.46 6.90
CA VAL A 34 -7.46 -2.73 8.33
C VAL A 34 -8.50 -1.84 9.00
N VAL A 35 -9.44 -2.46 9.70
CA VAL A 35 -10.47 -1.72 10.43
C VAL A 35 -10.28 -2.00 11.91
N TYR A 36 -10.04 -0.93 12.67
CA TYR A 36 -9.80 -1.04 14.10
C TYR A 36 -10.32 0.19 14.81
N GLY A 37 -11.10 -0.02 15.86
CA GLY A 37 -11.60 1.08 16.67
C GLY A 37 -12.46 2.08 15.92
N GLY A 38 -13.19 1.63 14.90
CA GLY A 38 -14.01 2.51 14.08
C GLY A 38 -13.25 3.26 12.99
N LYS A 39 -11.94 3.06 12.89
CA LYS A 39 -11.11 3.70 11.87
C LYS A 39 -10.78 2.71 10.76
N LYS A 40 -10.79 3.21 9.53
CA LYS A 40 -10.49 2.42 8.33
C LYS A 40 -9.15 2.85 7.75
N THR A 41 -8.23 1.92 7.63
CA THR A 41 -6.93 2.13 6.99
C THR A 41 -6.87 1.36 5.69
N LEU A 42 -6.61 2.07 4.60
CA LEU A 42 -6.39 1.46 3.29
C LEU A 42 -4.92 1.05 3.22
N VAL A 43 -4.66 -0.17 2.78
CA VAL A 43 -3.29 -0.68 2.64
C VAL A 43 -3.04 -0.96 1.17
N LEU A 44 -1.99 -0.35 0.63
CA LEU A 44 -1.61 -0.52 -0.77
C LEU A 44 -0.22 -1.17 -0.81
N VAL A 45 -0.12 -2.30 -1.50
CA VAL A 45 1.17 -2.99 -1.72
C VAL A 45 1.65 -2.67 -3.12
N ASP A 46 2.84 -2.08 -3.23
CA ASP A 46 3.42 -1.78 -4.53
C ASP A 46 4.08 -3.01 -5.13
N SER A 47 4.35 -2.97 -6.41
CA SER A 47 4.95 -4.08 -7.13
C SER A 47 6.45 -4.19 -6.83
N PRO A 48 7.01 -5.41 -6.68
CA PRO A 48 8.45 -5.58 -6.54
C PRO A 48 9.22 -5.20 -7.79
N ASN A 49 8.52 -5.04 -8.92
CA ASN A 49 9.12 -4.67 -10.21
C ASN A 49 9.14 -3.16 -10.43
N LYS A 50 8.70 -2.37 -9.47
CA LYS A 50 8.62 -0.91 -9.57
C LYS A 50 9.36 -0.27 -8.41
N LEU A 51 9.81 0.96 -8.65
CA LEU A 51 10.28 1.82 -7.57
C LEU A 51 9.10 2.62 -7.03
N THR A 52 8.88 2.55 -5.73
CA THR A 52 7.85 3.34 -5.06
C THR A 52 8.34 4.78 -4.97
N GLY A 53 7.60 5.70 -5.53
CA GLY A 53 7.99 7.10 -5.59
C GLY A 53 6.81 8.03 -5.44
N ASP A 54 7.02 9.30 -5.78
CA ASP A 54 6.03 10.37 -5.61
C ASP A 54 4.68 10.02 -6.25
N ALA A 55 4.70 9.46 -7.46
CA ALA A 55 3.46 9.10 -8.16
C ALA A 55 2.67 8.04 -7.39
N THR A 56 3.36 7.05 -6.81
CA THR A 56 2.72 6.02 -5.99
C THR A 56 2.04 6.64 -4.77
N LEU A 57 2.74 7.55 -4.11
CA LEU A 57 2.21 8.19 -2.90
C LEU A 57 0.99 9.05 -3.22
N ARG A 58 1.03 9.81 -4.32
CA ARG A 58 -0.11 10.63 -4.74
C ARG A 58 -1.32 9.78 -5.11
N LYS A 59 -1.09 8.66 -5.78
CA LYS A 59 -2.16 7.71 -6.10
C LYS A 59 -2.78 7.14 -4.83
N ALA A 60 -1.95 6.77 -3.87
CA ALA A 60 -2.42 6.23 -2.59
C ALA A 60 -3.29 7.25 -1.85
N ILE A 61 -2.87 8.51 -1.83
CA ILE A 61 -3.64 9.59 -1.20
C ILE A 61 -5.00 9.74 -1.90
N ALA A 62 -5.00 9.75 -3.24
CA ALA A 62 -6.25 9.89 -4.00
C ALA A 62 -7.20 8.72 -3.71
N GLN A 63 -6.68 7.50 -3.64
CA GLN A 63 -7.50 6.33 -3.31
C GLN A 63 -8.04 6.43 -1.88
N ARG A 64 -7.23 6.89 -0.94
CA ARG A 64 -7.68 7.10 0.44
C ARG A 64 -8.88 8.05 0.50
N GLU A 65 -8.85 9.11 -0.32
CA GLU A 65 -9.89 10.13 -0.28
C GLU A 65 -11.17 9.71 -0.99
N HIS A 66 -11.06 8.90 -2.03
CA HIS A 66 -12.19 8.65 -2.93
C HIS A 66 -12.68 7.21 -2.99
N LEU A 67 -11.84 6.23 -2.73
CA LEU A 67 -12.23 4.84 -2.87
C LEU A 67 -13.20 4.43 -1.77
N LEU A 68 -14.34 3.86 -2.16
CA LEU A 68 -15.35 3.35 -1.24
C LEU A 68 -15.80 4.36 -0.18
N GLY A 69 -15.89 5.64 -0.56
CA GLY A 69 -16.36 6.69 0.34
C GLY A 69 -15.29 7.30 1.23
N GLY A 70 -14.03 6.90 1.05
CA GLY A 70 -12.92 7.46 1.79
C GLY A 70 -12.43 6.62 2.94
N TRP A 71 -11.21 6.88 3.37
CA TRP A 71 -10.52 6.15 4.43
C TRP A 71 -9.87 7.14 5.39
N ASP A 72 -9.67 6.72 6.63
CA ASP A 72 -9.03 7.57 7.63
C ASP A 72 -7.52 7.70 7.40
N ARG A 73 -6.90 6.61 6.93
CA ARG A 73 -5.46 6.56 6.68
C ARG A 73 -5.17 5.70 5.46
N VAL A 74 -3.96 5.86 4.91
CA VAL A 74 -3.45 4.94 3.91
C VAL A 74 -2.01 4.55 4.28
N VAL A 75 -1.70 3.28 4.11
CA VAL A 75 -0.36 2.73 4.30
C VAL A 75 0.11 2.20 2.96
N VAL A 76 1.30 2.64 2.53
CA VAL A 76 1.93 2.14 1.31
C VAL A 76 3.06 1.20 1.72
N LEU A 77 2.99 -0.03 1.25
CA LEU A 77 4.03 -1.03 1.48
C LEU A 77 4.82 -1.19 0.18
N GLY A 78 6.11 -0.89 0.22
CA GLY A 78 6.95 -0.93 -0.97
C GLY A 78 8.15 -1.85 -0.80
N TRP A 79 8.58 -2.44 -1.92
CA TRP A 79 9.74 -3.31 -1.97
C TRP A 79 11.01 -2.50 -2.22
N ASN A 80 10.93 -1.58 -3.17
CA ASN A 80 12.06 -0.75 -3.59
C ASN A 80 11.58 0.69 -3.74
N PHE A 81 12.39 1.64 -3.37
CA PHE A 81 12.00 3.05 -3.34
C PHE A 81 12.89 3.89 -4.23
N GLU A 82 12.32 4.93 -4.81
CA GLU A 82 13.12 5.94 -5.50
C GLU A 82 14.01 6.65 -4.48
N PRO A 83 15.23 7.08 -4.89
CA PRO A 83 16.15 7.77 -3.96
C PRO A 83 15.56 9.01 -3.32
N SER A 84 14.62 9.68 -4.00
CA SER A 84 14.00 10.91 -3.51
C SER A 84 12.76 10.67 -2.62
N ILE A 85 12.50 9.41 -2.23
CA ILE A 85 11.26 9.08 -1.49
C ILE A 85 11.10 9.88 -0.20
N GLY A 86 12.19 10.09 0.53
CA GLY A 86 12.14 10.88 1.76
C GLY A 86 11.71 12.32 1.52
N GLN A 87 12.21 12.92 0.44
CA GLN A 87 11.82 14.28 0.05
C GLN A 87 10.35 14.34 -0.35
N SER A 88 9.88 13.34 -1.07
CA SER A 88 8.47 13.26 -1.49
C SER A 88 7.55 13.16 -0.27
N ILE A 89 7.88 12.31 0.69
CA ILE A 89 7.10 12.17 1.92
C ILE A 89 7.03 13.51 2.67
N THR A 90 8.17 14.17 2.81
CA THR A 90 8.24 15.47 3.49
C THR A 90 7.42 16.53 2.77
N ALA A 91 7.53 16.58 1.44
CA ALA A 91 6.83 17.58 0.63
C ALA A 91 5.31 17.39 0.67
N LEU A 92 4.83 16.14 0.67
CA LEU A 92 3.40 15.85 0.76
C LEU A 92 2.85 16.20 2.13
N ASN A 93 3.65 16.07 3.17
CA ASN A 93 3.32 16.48 4.53
C ASN A 93 1.92 16.00 4.96
N ASP A 94 1.63 14.73 4.72
CA ASP A 94 0.31 14.16 5.00
C ASP A 94 0.41 13.20 6.19
N PRO A 95 -0.16 13.59 7.36
CA PRO A 95 -0.06 12.74 8.56
C PRO A 95 -0.88 11.47 8.48
N ARG A 96 -1.76 11.34 7.49
CA ARG A 96 -2.58 10.17 7.28
C ARG A 96 -2.01 9.24 6.21
N LEU A 97 -0.79 9.50 5.79
CA LEU A 97 -0.04 8.65 4.86
C LEU A 97 1.14 8.05 5.62
N GLU A 98 1.25 6.73 5.58
CA GLU A 98 2.39 6.02 6.14
C GLU A 98 3.05 5.19 5.05
N VAL A 99 4.37 5.17 5.02
CA VAL A 99 5.15 4.43 4.03
C VAL A 99 6.06 3.46 4.78
N LEU A 100 5.94 2.19 4.47
CA LEU A 100 6.71 1.14 5.14
C LEU A 100 7.44 0.29 4.12
N VAL A 101 8.58 -0.22 4.50
CA VAL A 101 9.42 -1.10 3.67
C VAL A 101 9.02 -2.55 3.92
N ILE A 102 8.80 -3.30 2.85
CA ILE A 102 8.59 -4.74 2.94
C ILE A 102 9.98 -5.37 3.08
N PRO A 103 10.21 -6.15 4.16
CA PRO A 103 11.52 -6.79 4.33
C PRO A 103 11.83 -7.71 3.16
N PRO A 104 13.04 -7.62 2.57
CA PRO A 104 13.37 -8.43 1.39
C PRO A 104 13.40 -9.94 1.66
N ASP A 105 13.56 -10.34 2.92
CA ASP A 105 13.61 -11.75 3.32
C ASP A 105 12.26 -12.27 3.81
N LEU A 106 11.19 -11.51 3.62
CA LEU A 106 9.86 -11.83 4.14
C LEU A 106 9.36 -13.21 3.69
N LEU A 107 9.73 -13.61 2.47
CA LEU A 107 9.26 -14.85 1.84
C LEU A 107 10.27 -15.98 1.90
N ASP A 108 11.37 -15.80 2.57
CA ASP A 108 12.42 -16.83 2.71
C ASP A 108 12.07 -17.87 3.77
#